data_9ed8ca614022ecda652c7c705483de83
#
_entry.id   9ed8ca614022ecda652c7c705483de83
#
_cell.length_a   1.000
_cell.length_b   1.000
_cell.length_c   1.000
_cell.angle_alpha   90.00
_cell.angle_beta   90.00
_cell.angle_gamma   90.00
#
_symmetry.space_group_name_H-M   'P 1'
#
loop_
_entity.id
_entity.type
_entity.pdbx_description
1 polymer ?
#
loop_
_entity_poly.entity_id
_entity_poly.type
_entity_poly.pdbx_seq_one_letter_code
_entity_poly.pdbx_strand_id
1 'polypeptide(L)'
;MDEDISAINTSTRNEKIKNFFVNNKKRIIIFLSILILLLFGYFAYDQIRKKNRIKIADQYNNSKINFFSGNKSNVKNEMVEIIRAKDKTYSLLALHFLLDNNIIKSKEKINNLFDVLINDTRLDKEIINLIIYKKALYNSDFETENNLLKMLSPIINSDSIWKPHALYLLGEYFLAKNEKQKSKEFFETILLLENGNSKIKLDTQRRIEQDFSE
;
A
#
# COMPACT_ATOMS: atom_id res chain seq x y z
N MET A 1 3.23 11.43 65.77
CA MET A 1 2.90 9.98 65.66
C MET A 1 2.78 9.52 64.21
N ASP A 2 2.21 10.33 63.28
CA ASP A 2 2.09 9.92 61.87
C ASP A 2 3.39 10.06 61.04
N GLU A 3 4.27 10.97 61.39
CA GLU A 3 5.58 11.16 60.74
C GLU A 3 6.54 9.98 61.01
N ASP A 4 6.55 9.44 62.21
CA ASP A 4 7.40 8.32 62.57
C ASP A 4 6.92 7.01 61.88
N ILE A 5 5.62 6.86 61.67
CA ILE A 5 5.04 5.69 60.97
C ILE A 5 5.35 5.79 59.47
N SER A 6 5.36 6.99 58.89
CA SER A 6 5.70 7.20 57.48
C SER A 6 7.20 6.96 57.20
N ALA A 7 8.05 7.37 58.13
CA ALA A 7 9.52 7.14 58.04
C ALA A 7 9.89 5.66 58.16
N ILE A 8 9.24 4.92 59.07
CA ILE A 8 9.41 3.49 59.23
C ILE A 8 8.94 2.73 57.98
N ASN A 9 7.81 3.15 57.42
CA ASN A 9 7.24 2.51 56.21
C ASN A 9 8.13 2.74 54.96
N THR A 10 8.72 3.93 54.80
CA THR A 10 9.68 4.24 53.72
C THR A 10 10.99 3.49 53.89
N SER A 11 11.51 3.36 55.11
CA SER A 11 12.74 2.58 55.39
C SER A 11 12.56 1.11 55.08
N THR A 12 11.46 0.51 55.51
CA THR A 12 11.12 -0.91 55.26
C THR A 12 10.91 -1.17 53.74
N ARG A 13 10.34 -0.20 53.01
CA ARG A 13 10.16 -0.31 51.59
C ARG A 13 11.51 -0.26 50.84
N ASN A 14 12.40 0.62 51.25
CA ASN A 14 13.74 0.75 50.66
C ASN A 14 14.61 -0.49 50.89
N GLU A 15 14.49 -1.09 52.08
CA GLU A 15 15.14 -2.37 52.41
C GLU A 15 14.61 -3.54 51.58
N LYS A 16 13.32 -3.62 51.36
CA LYS A 16 12.71 -4.64 50.48
C LYS A 16 13.18 -4.51 49.04
N ILE A 17 13.24 -3.28 48.52
CA ILE A 17 13.76 -3.00 47.19
C ILE A 17 15.24 -3.38 47.07
N LYS A 18 16.08 -2.96 48.03
CA LYS A 18 17.48 -3.32 48.07
C LYS A 18 17.71 -4.83 48.10
N ASN A 19 16.98 -5.54 48.99
CA ASN A 19 17.08 -6.99 49.10
C ASN A 19 16.60 -7.71 47.82
N PHE A 20 15.57 -7.19 47.13
CA PHE A 20 15.13 -7.73 45.84
C PHE A 20 16.25 -7.63 44.78
N PHE A 21 16.90 -6.48 44.66
CA PHE A 21 18.01 -6.29 43.71
C PHE A 21 19.24 -7.15 44.07
N VAL A 22 19.59 -7.25 45.32
CA VAL A 22 20.71 -8.07 45.78
C VAL A 22 20.47 -9.56 45.51
N ASN A 23 19.28 -10.05 45.88
CA ASN A 23 18.90 -11.46 45.74
C ASN A 23 18.71 -11.87 44.26
N ASN A 24 18.29 -10.94 43.39
CA ASN A 24 18.07 -11.21 42.00
C ASN A 24 19.14 -10.64 41.05
N LYS A 25 20.26 -10.19 41.55
CA LYS A 25 21.35 -9.54 40.79
C LYS A 25 21.72 -10.29 39.51
N LYS A 26 21.94 -11.60 39.59
CA LYS A 26 22.30 -12.41 38.41
C LYS A 26 21.16 -12.41 37.35
N ARG A 27 19.92 -12.56 37.77
CA ARG A 27 18.76 -12.57 36.87
C ARG A 27 18.57 -11.21 36.20
N ILE A 28 18.76 -10.12 36.95
CA ILE A 28 18.64 -8.75 36.44
C ILE A 28 19.76 -8.48 35.42
N ILE A 29 20.99 -8.89 35.68
CA ILE A 29 22.11 -8.73 34.74
C ILE A 29 21.83 -9.51 33.44
N ILE A 30 21.38 -10.76 33.54
CA ILE A 30 21.02 -11.57 32.35
C ILE A 30 19.89 -10.88 31.55
N PHE A 31 18.86 -10.41 32.22
CA PHE A 31 17.73 -9.70 31.58
C PHE A 31 18.21 -8.44 30.85
N LEU A 32 19.02 -7.61 31.51
CA LEU A 32 19.60 -6.41 30.90
C LEU A 32 20.49 -6.73 29.71
N SER A 33 21.32 -7.79 29.82
CA SER A 33 22.16 -8.23 28.71
C SER A 33 21.36 -8.66 27.50
N ILE A 34 20.26 -9.39 27.69
CA ILE A 34 19.34 -9.77 26.61
C ILE A 34 18.69 -8.53 25.99
N LEU A 35 18.25 -7.58 26.81
CA LEU A 35 17.66 -6.33 26.32
C LEU A 35 18.63 -5.53 25.46
N ILE A 36 19.89 -5.44 25.89
CA ILE A 36 20.95 -4.76 25.12
C ILE A 36 21.19 -5.47 23.78
N LEU A 37 21.25 -6.81 23.77
CA LEU A 37 21.42 -7.58 22.53
C LEU A 37 20.25 -7.37 21.56
N LEU A 38 19.01 -7.31 22.06
CA LEU A 38 17.84 -7.01 21.24
C LEU A 38 17.90 -5.61 20.65
N LEU A 39 18.35 -4.61 21.41
CA LEU A 39 18.53 -3.25 20.91
C LEU A 39 19.59 -3.19 19.80
N PHE A 40 20.75 -3.84 20.00
CA PHE A 40 21.79 -3.91 18.95
C PHE A 40 21.27 -4.62 17.70
N GLY A 41 20.56 -5.72 17.85
CA GLY A 41 19.92 -6.43 16.73
C GLY A 41 18.94 -5.55 15.97
N TYR A 42 18.12 -4.79 16.67
CA TYR A 42 17.18 -3.84 16.09
C TYR A 42 17.88 -2.73 15.30
N PHE A 43 18.91 -2.09 15.87
CA PHE A 43 19.68 -1.06 15.19
C PHE A 43 20.43 -1.58 13.95
N ALA A 44 21.03 -2.78 14.05
CA ALA A 44 21.69 -3.41 12.91
C ALA A 44 20.70 -3.71 11.78
N TYR A 45 19.51 -4.25 12.11
CA TYR A 45 18.44 -4.50 11.16
C TYR A 45 17.97 -3.21 10.48
N ASP A 46 17.73 -2.14 11.25
CA ASP A 46 17.29 -0.84 10.71
C ASP A 46 18.33 -0.24 9.76
N GLN A 47 19.61 -0.32 10.10
CA GLN A 47 20.69 0.14 9.24
C GLN A 47 20.78 -0.63 7.92
N ILE A 48 20.66 -1.95 7.95
CA ILE A 48 20.64 -2.78 6.74
C ILE A 48 19.44 -2.42 5.87
N ARG A 49 18.27 -2.25 6.47
CA ARG A 49 17.04 -1.86 5.78
C ARG A 49 17.17 -0.49 5.11
N LYS A 50 17.72 0.50 5.82
CA LYS A 50 17.97 1.84 5.26
C LYS A 50 18.94 1.79 4.08
N LYS A 51 20.05 1.06 4.22
CA LYS A 51 21.04 0.90 3.15
C LYS A 51 20.44 0.24 1.90
N ASN A 52 19.64 -0.81 2.09
CA ASN A 52 18.96 -1.48 0.98
C ASN A 52 17.97 -0.54 0.28
N ARG A 53 17.22 0.26 1.03
CA ARG A 53 16.27 1.23 0.47
C ARG A 53 16.98 2.32 -0.35
N ILE A 54 18.11 2.84 0.14
CA ILE A 54 18.95 3.80 -0.61
C ILE A 54 19.42 3.17 -1.92
N LYS A 55 19.91 1.92 -1.89
CA LYS A 55 20.33 1.20 -3.09
C LYS A 55 19.21 1.08 -4.12
N ILE A 56 17.99 0.73 -3.69
CA ILE A 56 16.82 0.63 -4.57
C ILE A 56 16.45 2.01 -5.15
N ALA A 57 16.55 3.06 -4.33
CA ALA A 57 16.32 4.44 -4.77
C ALA A 57 17.29 4.86 -5.87
N ASP A 58 18.57 4.59 -5.67
CA ASP A 58 19.63 4.89 -6.63
C ASP A 58 19.44 4.10 -7.93
N GLN A 59 19.11 2.81 -7.84
CA GLN A 59 18.80 1.98 -8.99
C GLN A 59 17.62 2.57 -9.80
N TYR A 60 16.54 2.94 -9.12
CA TYR A 60 15.37 3.56 -9.78
C TYR A 60 15.74 4.86 -10.49
N ASN A 61 16.46 5.77 -9.80
CA ASN A 61 16.85 7.05 -10.37
C ASN A 61 17.81 6.87 -11.56
N ASN A 62 18.81 5.99 -11.45
CA ASN A 62 19.75 5.70 -12.52
C ASN A 62 19.04 5.08 -13.74
N SER A 63 18.12 4.14 -13.53
CA SER A 63 17.30 3.58 -14.62
C SER A 63 16.47 4.65 -15.33
N LYS A 64 15.89 5.61 -14.59
CA LYS A 64 15.17 6.74 -15.20
C LYS A 64 16.11 7.63 -16.04
N ILE A 65 17.26 7.98 -15.48
CA ILE A 65 18.26 8.79 -16.19
C ILE A 65 18.69 8.08 -17.48
N ASN A 66 19.00 6.77 -17.40
CA ASN A 66 19.37 5.96 -18.57
C ASN A 66 18.27 5.97 -19.64
N PHE A 67 17.01 5.83 -19.25
CA PHE A 67 15.88 5.86 -20.17
C PHE A 67 15.79 7.18 -20.92
N PHE A 68 15.84 8.31 -20.22
CA PHE A 68 15.73 9.63 -20.83
C PHE A 68 16.98 10.06 -21.60
N SER A 69 18.16 9.50 -21.25
CA SER A 69 19.41 9.69 -22.01
C SER A 69 19.52 8.81 -23.26
N GLY A 70 18.50 8.00 -23.56
CA GLY A 70 18.48 7.12 -24.72
C GLY A 70 19.09 5.73 -24.50
N ASN A 71 19.73 5.45 -23.37
CA ASN A 71 20.26 4.14 -22.99
C ASN A 71 19.17 3.25 -22.39
N LYS A 72 18.34 2.65 -23.25
CA LYS A 72 17.12 1.92 -22.84
C LYS A 72 17.33 0.41 -22.67
N SER A 73 18.51 -0.12 -22.99
CA SER A 73 18.73 -1.57 -23.11
C SER A 73 18.39 -2.40 -21.86
N ASN A 74 18.75 -1.91 -20.69
CA ASN A 74 18.55 -2.63 -19.42
C ASN A 74 17.39 -2.09 -18.56
N VAL A 75 16.84 -0.92 -18.88
CA VAL A 75 15.84 -0.22 -18.06
C VAL A 75 14.65 -1.12 -17.68
N LYS A 76 14.16 -1.91 -18.64
CA LYS A 76 13.07 -2.85 -18.39
C LYS A 76 13.41 -3.86 -17.28
N ASN A 77 14.58 -4.48 -17.36
CA ASN A 77 14.99 -5.50 -16.40
C ASN A 77 15.25 -4.88 -15.02
N GLU A 78 15.93 -3.73 -14.97
CA GLU A 78 16.19 -2.99 -13.75
C GLU A 78 14.89 -2.58 -13.04
N MET A 79 13.90 -2.06 -13.76
CA MET A 79 12.60 -1.69 -13.19
C MET A 79 11.83 -2.93 -12.67
N VAL A 80 11.90 -4.05 -13.37
CA VAL A 80 11.29 -5.32 -12.91
C VAL A 80 11.97 -5.82 -11.63
N GLU A 81 13.29 -5.71 -11.52
CA GLU A 81 14.02 -6.06 -10.29
C GLU A 81 13.63 -5.17 -9.11
N ILE A 82 13.48 -3.86 -9.35
CA ILE A 82 13.00 -2.91 -8.33
C ILE A 82 11.60 -3.29 -7.85
N ILE A 83 10.68 -3.70 -8.74
CA ILE A 83 9.34 -4.15 -8.35
C ILE A 83 9.45 -5.41 -7.47
N ARG A 84 10.30 -6.37 -7.86
CA ARG A 84 10.52 -7.62 -7.13
C ARG A 84 11.23 -7.43 -5.79
N ALA A 85 11.92 -6.31 -5.58
CA ALA A 85 12.51 -5.96 -4.30
C ALA A 85 11.45 -5.61 -3.23
N LYS A 86 10.18 -5.44 -3.64
CA LYS A 86 9.01 -5.24 -2.75
C LYS A 86 9.16 -4.03 -1.82
N ASP A 87 9.89 -3.01 -2.26
CA ASP A 87 9.95 -1.73 -1.55
C ASP A 87 8.63 -0.99 -1.68
N LYS A 88 8.09 -0.50 -0.56
CA LYS A 88 6.78 0.16 -0.49
C LYS A 88 6.63 1.38 -1.41
N THR A 89 7.72 2.03 -1.77
CA THR A 89 7.74 3.25 -2.58
C THR A 89 8.22 2.96 -3.99
N TYR A 90 9.44 2.42 -4.11
CA TYR A 90 10.10 2.30 -5.40
C TYR A 90 9.52 1.20 -6.28
N SER A 91 8.95 0.13 -5.70
CA SER A 91 8.27 -0.89 -6.49
C SER A 91 7.02 -0.34 -7.19
N LEU A 92 6.27 0.52 -6.50
CA LEU A 92 5.12 1.23 -7.08
C LEU A 92 5.54 2.19 -8.19
N LEU A 93 6.57 3.00 -7.93
CA LEU A 93 7.09 3.96 -8.90
C LEU A 93 7.64 3.26 -10.14
N ALA A 94 8.32 2.12 -9.98
CA ALA A 94 8.86 1.34 -11.09
C ALA A 94 7.75 0.75 -11.97
N LEU A 95 6.67 0.20 -11.38
CA LEU A 95 5.53 -0.27 -12.16
C LEU A 95 4.88 0.89 -12.94
N HIS A 96 4.65 2.02 -12.28
CA HIS A 96 4.14 3.23 -12.94
C HIS A 96 5.01 3.64 -14.13
N PHE A 97 6.32 3.71 -13.91
CA PHE A 97 7.26 4.08 -14.95
C PHE A 97 7.20 3.14 -16.17
N LEU A 98 7.08 1.82 -15.92
CA LEU A 98 6.94 0.82 -17.00
C LEU A 98 5.65 0.99 -17.79
N LEU A 99 4.53 1.32 -17.12
CA LEU A 99 3.22 1.55 -17.74
C LEU A 99 3.21 2.85 -18.55
N ASP A 100 3.59 3.97 -17.94
CA ASP A 100 3.53 5.29 -18.53
C ASP A 100 4.40 5.41 -19.80
N ASN A 101 5.53 4.72 -19.81
CA ASN A 101 6.44 4.70 -20.94
C ASN A 101 6.24 3.49 -21.89
N ASN A 102 5.21 2.67 -21.63
CA ASN A 102 4.84 1.52 -22.47
C ASN A 102 6.04 0.58 -22.76
N ILE A 103 6.89 0.35 -21.74
CA ILE A 103 8.15 -0.40 -21.88
C ILE A 103 7.89 -1.91 -22.01
N ILE A 104 6.82 -2.41 -21.40
CA ILE A 104 6.41 -3.82 -21.46
C ILE A 104 5.11 -3.92 -22.27
N LYS A 105 5.14 -4.68 -23.36
CA LYS A 105 3.98 -4.89 -24.23
C LYS A 105 3.13 -6.11 -23.82
N SER A 106 3.70 -7.05 -23.07
CA SER A 106 3.00 -8.26 -22.64
C SER A 106 2.07 -7.95 -21.47
N LYS A 107 0.76 -8.11 -21.69
CA LYS A 107 -0.27 -7.97 -20.66
C LYS A 107 -0.05 -8.93 -19.48
N GLU A 108 0.29 -10.18 -19.77
CA GLU A 108 0.59 -11.16 -18.74
C GLU A 108 1.71 -10.70 -17.81
N LYS A 109 2.83 -10.20 -18.38
CA LYS A 109 3.95 -9.69 -17.59
C LYS A 109 3.54 -8.51 -16.73
N ILE A 110 2.76 -7.58 -17.26
CA ILE A 110 2.24 -6.43 -16.48
C ILE A 110 1.32 -6.91 -15.36
N ASN A 111 0.40 -7.84 -15.63
CA ASN A 111 -0.48 -8.39 -14.61
C ASN A 111 0.29 -9.09 -13.49
N ASN A 112 1.33 -9.87 -13.83
CA ASN A 112 2.20 -10.50 -12.84
C ASN A 112 2.92 -9.46 -11.96
N LEU A 113 3.32 -8.30 -12.51
CA LEU A 113 3.92 -7.22 -11.73
C LEU A 113 2.92 -6.54 -10.80
N PHE A 114 1.66 -6.36 -11.23
CA PHE A 114 0.59 -5.94 -10.35
C PHE A 114 0.39 -6.91 -9.19
N ASP A 115 0.42 -8.22 -9.48
CA ASP A 115 0.23 -9.26 -8.47
C ASP A 115 1.35 -9.29 -7.41
N VAL A 116 2.60 -9.01 -7.80
CA VAL A 116 3.71 -8.83 -6.84
C VAL A 116 3.42 -7.68 -5.88
N LEU A 117 2.86 -6.57 -6.36
CA LEU A 117 2.53 -5.44 -5.50
C LEU A 117 1.33 -5.73 -4.60
N ILE A 118 0.29 -6.37 -5.12
CA ILE A 118 -0.95 -6.64 -4.39
C ILE A 118 -0.73 -7.71 -3.32
N ASN A 119 -0.04 -8.81 -3.66
CA ASN A 119 0.01 -10.00 -2.82
C ASN A 119 1.29 -10.10 -1.99
N ASP A 120 2.41 -9.60 -2.51
CA ASP A 120 3.73 -9.87 -1.94
C ASP A 120 4.38 -8.66 -1.29
N THR A 121 3.88 -7.44 -1.57
CA THR A 121 4.44 -6.21 -1.01
C THR A 121 3.61 -5.79 0.19
N ARG A 122 4.27 -5.51 1.34
CA ARG A 122 3.58 -5.07 2.56
C ARG A 122 3.14 -3.61 2.45
N LEU A 123 2.03 -3.37 1.77
CA LEU A 123 1.45 -2.05 1.56
C LEU A 123 0.24 -1.84 2.47
N ASP A 124 -0.11 -0.59 2.70
CA ASP A 124 -1.34 -0.23 3.40
C ASP A 124 -2.56 -0.55 2.52
N LYS A 125 -3.68 -0.90 3.17
CA LYS A 125 -4.90 -1.37 2.50
C LYS A 125 -5.35 -0.46 1.37
N GLU A 126 -5.35 0.87 1.59
CA GLU A 126 -5.80 1.82 0.57
C GLU A 126 -4.83 1.92 -0.62
N ILE A 127 -3.53 1.68 -0.40
CA ILE A 127 -2.56 1.58 -1.47
C ILE A 127 -2.78 0.30 -2.29
N ILE A 128 -3.08 -0.83 -1.62
CA ILE A 128 -3.45 -2.08 -2.31
C ILE A 128 -4.71 -1.86 -3.15
N ASN A 129 -5.74 -1.21 -2.61
CA ASN A 129 -6.96 -0.89 -3.33
C ASN A 129 -6.70 0.00 -4.55
N LEU A 130 -5.81 1.00 -4.44
CA LEU A 130 -5.37 1.80 -5.59
C LEU A 130 -4.73 0.92 -6.67
N ILE A 131 -3.87 -0.04 -6.29
CA ILE A 131 -3.20 -0.91 -7.24
C ILE A 131 -4.19 -1.86 -7.91
N ILE A 132 -5.15 -2.40 -7.17
CA ILE A 132 -6.25 -3.22 -7.71
C ILE A 132 -7.06 -2.40 -8.71
N TYR A 133 -7.45 -1.17 -8.36
CA TYR A 133 -8.14 -0.26 -9.27
C TYR A 133 -7.34 -0.03 -10.56
N LYS A 134 -6.04 0.27 -10.44
CA LYS A 134 -5.18 0.49 -11.61
C LYS A 134 -4.99 -0.78 -12.45
N LYS A 135 -4.93 -1.96 -11.82
CA LYS A 135 -4.91 -3.24 -12.52
C LYS A 135 -6.21 -3.45 -13.31
N ALA A 136 -7.35 -3.18 -12.69
CA ALA A 136 -8.65 -3.27 -13.34
C ALA A 136 -8.77 -2.27 -14.50
N LEU A 137 -8.35 -1.03 -14.31
CA LEU A 137 -8.32 -0.01 -15.37
C LEU A 137 -7.43 -0.42 -16.55
N TYR A 138 -6.23 -0.96 -16.27
CA TYR A 138 -5.32 -1.46 -17.31
C TYR A 138 -5.92 -2.60 -18.13
N ASN A 139 -6.77 -3.42 -17.50
CA ASN A 139 -7.37 -4.59 -18.11
C ASN A 139 -8.80 -4.35 -18.66
N SER A 140 -9.42 -3.21 -18.40
CA SER A 140 -10.85 -2.96 -18.73
C SER A 140 -11.20 -3.16 -20.20
N ASP A 141 -10.29 -2.84 -21.12
CA ASP A 141 -10.53 -3.01 -22.55
C ASP A 141 -10.50 -4.47 -23.02
N PHE A 142 -10.02 -5.39 -22.18
CA PHE A 142 -9.70 -6.76 -22.59
C PHE A 142 -10.40 -7.82 -21.74
N GLU A 143 -10.89 -7.45 -20.56
CA GLU A 143 -11.49 -8.38 -19.63
C GLU A 143 -12.97 -8.56 -19.87
N THR A 144 -13.45 -9.72 -19.43
CA THR A 144 -14.88 -9.98 -19.35
C THR A 144 -15.50 -9.25 -18.18
N GLU A 145 -16.81 -8.99 -18.25
CA GLU A 145 -17.61 -8.42 -17.16
C GLU A 145 -17.32 -9.11 -15.82
N ASN A 146 -17.44 -10.45 -15.80
CA ASN A 146 -17.25 -11.21 -14.56
C ASN A 146 -15.85 -11.06 -13.98
N ASN A 147 -14.82 -11.00 -14.82
CA ASN A 147 -13.45 -10.83 -14.36
C ASN A 147 -13.23 -9.43 -13.83
N LEU A 148 -13.74 -8.40 -14.50
CA LEU A 148 -13.59 -7.01 -14.05
C LEU A 148 -14.33 -6.77 -12.72
N LEU A 149 -15.56 -7.28 -12.58
CA LEU A 149 -16.32 -7.23 -11.33
C LEU A 149 -15.57 -7.96 -10.20
N LYS A 150 -15.03 -9.14 -10.47
CA LYS A 150 -14.24 -9.90 -9.49
C LYS A 150 -12.98 -9.14 -9.06
N MET A 151 -12.27 -8.50 -9.99
CA MET A 151 -11.10 -7.69 -9.66
C MET A 151 -11.47 -6.52 -8.74
N LEU A 152 -12.56 -5.81 -9.01
CA LEU A 152 -12.98 -4.63 -8.26
C LEU A 152 -13.76 -4.95 -6.99
N SER A 153 -14.22 -6.20 -6.81
CA SER A 153 -15.00 -6.64 -5.65
C SER A 153 -14.39 -6.25 -4.29
N PRO A 154 -13.08 -6.37 -4.05
CA PRO A 154 -12.48 -5.95 -2.77
C PRO A 154 -12.66 -4.47 -2.47
N ILE A 155 -12.77 -3.62 -3.51
CA ILE A 155 -12.93 -2.18 -3.39
C ILE A 155 -14.39 -1.80 -3.23
N ILE A 156 -15.26 -2.30 -4.12
CA ILE A 156 -16.69 -1.91 -4.14
C ILE A 156 -17.46 -2.43 -2.93
N ASN A 157 -17.03 -3.54 -2.32
CA ASN A 157 -17.63 -4.14 -1.13
C ASN A 157 -16.98 -3.67 0.19
N SER A 158 -16.21 -2.59 0.17
CA SER A 158 -15.56 -2.02 1.35
C SER A 158 -15.78 -0.51 1.43
N ASP A 159 -15.36 0.11 2.55
CA ASP A 159 -15.39 1.57 2.73
C ASP A 159 -14.12 2.24 2.16
N SER A 160 -13.56 1.68 1.10
CA SER A 160 -12.38 2.23 0.45
C SER A 160 -12.63 3.61 -0.15
N ILE A 161 -11.65 4.49 -0.03
CA ILE A 161 -11.66 5.80 -0.71
C ILE A 161 -11.65 5.65 -2.24
N TRP A 162 -11.28 4.47 -2.76
CA TRP A 162 -11.26 4.14 -4.19
C TRP A 162 -12.58 3.56 -4.70
N LYS A 163 -13.57 3.32 -3.81
CA LYS A 163 -14.88 2.80 -4.20
C LYS A 163 -15.59 3.64 -5.27
N PRO A 164 -15.65 4.98 -5.17
CA PRO A 164 -16.28 5.79 -6.22
C PRO A 164 -15.58 5.64 -7.58
N HIS A 165 -14.23 5.54 -7.57
CA HIS A 165 -13.44 5.34 -8.79
C HIS A 165 -13.69 3.98 -9.44
N ALA A 166 -13.79 2.93 -8.62
CA ALA A 166 -14.08 1.57 -9.08
C ALA A 166 -15.48 1.45 -9.69
N LEU A 167 -16.50 2.06 -9.03
CA LEU A 167 -17.86 2.13 -9.55
C LEU A 167 -17.94 2.94 -10.86
N TYR A 168 -17.21 4.06 -10.94
CA TYR A 168 -17.13 4.86 -12.15
C TYR A 168 -16.53 4.07 -13.32
N LEU A 169 -15.44 3.34 -13.08
CA LEU A 169 -14.86 2.46 -14.10
C LEU A 169 -15.83 1.39 -14.59
N LEU A 170 -16.62 0.80 -13.69
CA LEU A 170 -17.68 -0.15 -14.08
C LEU A 170 -18.78 0.53 -14.88
N GLY A 171 -19.22 1.73 -14.48
CA GLY A 171 -20.19 2.52 -15.24
C GLY A 171 -19.72 2.77 -16.67
N GLU A 172 -18.49 3.24 -16.85
CA GLU A 172 -17.89 3.46 -18.17
C GLU A 172 -17.73 2.16 -18.98
N TYR A 173 -17.32 1.06 -18.32
CA TYR A 173 -17.19 -0.24 -18.96
C TYR A 173 -18.53 -0.73 -19.54
N PHE A 174 -19.63 -0.66 -18.77
CA PHE A 174 -20.94 -1.08 -19.21
C PHE A 174 -21.52 -0.14 -20.27
N LEU A 175 -21.23 1.15 -20.16
CA LEU A 175 -21.63 2.12 -21.20
C LEU A 175 -20.97 1.81 -22.54
N ALA A 176 -19.66 1.52 -22.53
CA ALA A 176 -18.90 1.13 -23.71
C ALA A 176 -19.40 -0.19 -24.34
N LYS A 177 -20.00 -1.08 -23.53
CA LYS A 177 -20.66 -2.31 -23.97
C LYS A 177 -22.12 -2.11 -24.42
N ASN A 178 -22.61 -0.87 -24.42
CA ASN A 178 -24.01 -0.51 -24.71
C ASN A 178 -25.03 -1.11 -23.71
N GLU A 179 -24.56 -1.48 -22.51
CA GLU A 179 -25.40 -1.99 -21.42
C GLU A 179 -25.83 -0.80 -20.52
N LYS A 180 -26.60 0.09 -21.09
CA LYS A 180 -26.99 1.39 -20.49
C LYS A 180 -27.60 1.26 -19.09
N GLN A 181 -28.49 0.26 -18.88
CA GLN A 181 -29.15 0.09 -17.59
C GLN A 181 -28.14 -0.24 -16.47
N LYS A 182 -27.23 -1.19 -16.69
CA LYS A 182 -26.19 -1.52 -15.72
C LYS A 182 -25.25 -0.33 -15.47
N SER A 183 -24.87 0.35 -16.54
CA SER A 183 -24.03 1.55 -16.44
C SER A 183 -24.67 2.60 -15.52
N LYS A 184 -25.96 2.90 -15.74
CA LYS A 184 -26.74 3.85 -14.94
C LYS A 184 -26.77 3.46 -13.46
N GLU A 185 -27.01 2.20 -13.15
CA GLU A 185 -27.01 1.68 -11.75
C GLU A 185 -25.68 1.93 -11.03
N PHE A 186 -24.54 1.72 -11.70
CA PHE A 186 -23.22 2.02 -11.12
C PHE A 186 -23.02 3.53 -10.88
N PHE A 187 -23.42 4.37 -11.82
CA PHE A 187 -23.31 5.82 -11.67
C PHE A 187 -24.23 6.33 -10.56
N GLU A 188 -25.48 5.88 -10.50
CA GLU A 188 -26.41 6.25 -9.43
C GLU A 188 -25.89 5.82 -8.04
N THR A 189 -25.28 4.64 -7.96
CA THR A 189 -24.65 4.18 -6.71
C THR A 189 -23.59 5.16 -6.21
N ILE A 190 -22.79 5.79 -7.11
CA ILE A 190 -21.79 6.78 -6.71
C ILE A 190 -22.43 8.01 -6.07
N LEU A 191 -23.57 8.47 -6.61
CA LEU A 191 -24.27 9.65 -6.09
C LEU A 191 -24.82 9.41 -4.68
N LEU A 192 -25.17 8.16 -4.35
CA LEU A 192 -25.68 7.76 -3.03
C LEU A 192 -24.59 7.60 -1.96
N LEU A 193 -23.31 7.56 -2.34
CA LEU A 193 -22.23 7.43 -1.36
C LEU A 193 -22.12 8.69 -0.50
N GLU A 194 -22.21 8.54 0.83
CA GLU A 194 -22.08 9.67 1.77
C GLU A 194 -20.70 10.34 1.67
N ASN A 195 -19.63 9.55 1.64
CA ASN A 195 -18.24 10.01 1.64
C ASN A 195 -17.58 9.97 0.24
N GLY A 196 -18.36 10.21 -0.82
CA GLY A 196 -17.84 10.20 -2.19
C GLY A 196 -16.97 11.44 -2.49
N ASN A 197 -15.90 11.25 -3.26
CA ASN A 197 -15.09 12.34 -3.81
C ASN A 197 -15.98 13.29 -4.63
N SER A 198 -16.03 14.56 -4.25
CA SER A 198 -16.92 15.57 -4.86
C SER A 198 -16.70 15.70 -6.38
N LYS A 199 -15.45 15.56 -6.84
CA LYS A 199 -15.13 15.61 -8.27
C LYS A 199 -15.76 14.44 -9.01
N ILE A 200 -15.62 13.21 -8.51
CA ILE A 200 -16.22 12.03 -9.14
C ILE A 200 -17.75 12.11 -9.15
N LYS A 201 -18.37 12.58 -8.05
CA LYS A 201 -19.82 12.81 -8.03
C LYS A 201 -20.25 13.79 -9.13
N LEU A 202 -19.54 14.90 -9.28
CA LEU A 202 -19.83 15.88 -10.32
C LEU A 202 -19.63 15.29 -11.73
N ASP A 203 -18.56 14.56 -11.97
CA ASP A 203 -18.29 13.91 -13.25
C ASP A 203 -19.36 12.85 -13.54
N THR A 204 -19.79 12.10 -12.53
CA THR A 204 -20.89 11.12 -12.61
C THR A 204 -22.22 11.78 -12.97
N GLN A 205 -22.54 12.89 -12.31
CA GLN A 205 -23.78 13.63 -12.58
C GLN A 205 -23.84 14.12 -14.02
N ARG A 206 -22.76 14.72 -14.50
CA ARG A 206 -22.62 15.14 -15.90
C ARG A 206 -22.78 13.96 -16.87
N ARG A 207 -22.22 12.81 -16.52
CA ARG A 207 -22.29 11.61 -17.34
C ARG A 207 -23.72 11.10 -17.44
N ILE A 208 -24.45 11.09 -16.32
CA ILE A 208 -25.87 10.73 -16.30
C ILE A 208 -26.71 11.69 -17.14
N GLU A 209 -26.48 13.00 -17.02
CA GLU A 209 -27.20 14.02 -17.80
C GLU A 209 -26.92 13.90 -19.30
N GLN A 210 -25.69 13.51 -19.70
CA GLN A 210 -25.31 13.40 -21.12
C GLN A 210 -25.82 12.13 -21.80
N ASP A 211 -25.74 10.99 -21.14
CA ASP A 211 -25.93 9.69 -21.79
C ASP A 211 -27.26 9.01 -21.43
N PHE A 212 -28.01 9.52 -20.43
CA PHE A 212 -29.23 8.90 -19.91
C PHE A 212 -30.40 9.87 -19.73
N SER A 213 -30.26 11.17 -20.04
CA SER A 213 -31.42 12.07 -20.20
C SER A 213 -32.11 11.76 -21.54
N GLU A 214 -33.37 11.37 -21.47
CA GLU A 214 -34.28 11.23 -22.62
C GLU A 214 -34.62 12.59 -23.24
#